data_d0fa0981d7c81bc5c8c8abe859dabc3f
#
_entry.id   d0fa0981d7c81bc5c8c8abe859dabc3f
#
_cell.length_a   1.000
_cell.length_b   1.000
_cell.length_c   1.000
_cell.angle_alpha   90.00
_cell.angle_beta   90.00
_cell.angle_gamma   90.00
#
_symmetry.space_group_name_H-M   'P 1'
#
loop_
_entity.id
_entity.type
_entity.pdbx_description
1 polymer ?
#
loop_
_entity_poly.entity_id
_entity_poly.type
_entity_poly.pdbx_seq_one_letter_code
_entity_poly.pdbx_strand_id
1 'polypeptide(L)'
;MEKKQKKGVARLFEIAGERKGLLILAGILSAGSACCMLVPYLSVYQVANELLQNAGNISQADSGHMIRWGWIAFAGLTGGLLLLYASLMASHIAAFRILYGLRIKLAEHIGRLPLGYLNGTSTGAIKKTMEQNIEKIETFIAHTIPDLVNVLATVVIMFTLFFTLNGWIAAVCLLAIALGIGLQCTMMFGKAGQEFMQTYFDTQEKMSASAVQYVRG
;
A
#
# COMPACT_ATOMS: atom_id res chain seq x y z
N MET A 1 17.84 31.84 8.50
CA MET A 1 17.72 30.47 9.03
C MET A 1 17.05 29.59 7.97
N GLU A 2 17.84 28.84 7.24
CA GLU A 2 17.34 27.92 6.19
C GLU A 2 16.64 26.74 6.88
N LYS A 3 15.32 26.66 6.75
CA LYS A 3 14.55 25.53 7.28
C LYS A 3 15.00 24.29 6.54
N LYS A 4 15.73 23.40 7.21
CA LYS A 4 16.17 22.09 6.70
C LYS A 4 14.96 21.39 6.04
N GLN A 5 14.97 21.29 4.72
CA GLN A 5 13.86 20.66 3.99
C GLN A 5 13.72 19.19 4.44
N LYS A 6 12.58 18.87 5.02
CA LYS A 6 12.24 17.49 5.38
C LYS A 6 12.18 16.64 4.11
N LYS A 7 12.71 15.42 4.14
CA LYS A 7 12.73 14.49 2.99
C LYS A 7 11.73 13.36 3.20
N GLY A 8 11.24 12.79 2.10
CA GLY A 8 10.38 11.61 2.11
C GLY A 8 9.01 11.84 2.76
N VAL A 9 8.56 10.86 3.55
CA VAL A 9 7.23 10.83 4.20
C VAL A 9 6.97 12.06 5.08
N ALA A 10 8.01 12.55 5.78
CA ALA A 10 7.87 13.75 6.62
C ALA A 10 7.53 15.01 5.81
N ARG A 11 8.00 15.10 4.56
CA ARG A 11 7.63 16.19 3.64
C ARG A 11 6.20 16.06 3.15
N LEU A 12 5.74 14.84 2.89
CA LEU A 12 4.34 14.58 2.52
C LEU A 12 3.38 14.98 3.63
N PHE A 13 3.68 14.65 4.89
CA PHE A 13 2.87 15.10 6.03
C PHE A 13 2.88 16.64 6.21
N GLU A 14 3.95 17.30 5.82
CA GLU A 14 4.00 18.77 5.82
C GLU A 14 3.11 19.35 4.70
N ILE A 15 3.14 18.76 3.50
CA ILE A 15 2.28 19.14 2.37
C ILE A 15 0.81 18.83 2.67
N ALA A 16 0.53 17.72 3.36
CA ALA A 16 -0.82 17.35 3.77
C ALA A 16 -1.47 18.39 4.70
N GLY A 17 -0.66 19.16 5.46
CA GLY A 17 -1.13 20.26 6.28
C GLY A 17 -2.24 19.87 7.26
N GLU A 18 -3.38 20.54 7.21
CA GLU A 18 -4.55 20.29 8.07
C GLU A 18 -5.26 18.96 7.81
N ARG A 19 -4.92 18.26 6.75
CA ARG A 19 -5.61 17.04 6.28
C ARG A 19 -4.96 15.73 6.74
N LYS A 20 -3.97 15.83 7.64
CA LYS A 20 -3.31 14.67 8.28
C LYS A 20 -4.31 13.74 8.97
N GLY A 21 -5.40 14.28 9.51
CA GLY A 21 -6.42 13.49 10.19
C GLY A 21 -7.05 12.41 9.32
N LEU A 22 -7.33 12.69 8.04
CA LEU A 22 -7.88 11.70 7.11
C LEU A 22 -6.87 10.61 6.77
N LEU A 23 -5.58 10.94 6.65
CA LEU A 23 -4.54 9.94 6.41
C LEU A 23 -4.32 9.04 7.63
N ILE A 24 -4.36 9.62 8.83
CA ILE A 24 -4.27 8.85 10.08
C ILE A 24 -5.48 7.92 10.20
N LEU A 25 -6.69 8.44 9.93
CA LEU A 25 -7.91 7.65 9.94
C LEU A 25 -7.82 6.48 8.93
N ALA A 26 -7.36 6.74 7.70
CA ALA A 26 -7.13 5.70 6.71
C ALA A 26 -6.17 4.62 7.23
N GLY A 27 -5.06 5.02 7.85
CA GLY A 27 -4.12 4.09 8.47
C GLY A 27 -4.74 3.24 9.59
N ILE A 28 -5.51 3.86 10.49
CA ILE A 28 -6.19 3.14 11.58
C ILE A 28 -7.20 2.13 11.01
N LEU A 29 -8.01 2.53 10.03
CA LEU A 29 -8.99 1.66 9.37
C LEU A 29 -8.29 0.51 8.62
N SER A 30 -7.15 0.78 7.98
CA SER A 30 -6.33 -0.22 7.29
C SER A 30 -5.76 -1.25 8.27
N ALA A 31 -5.22 -0.81 9.42
CA ALA A 31 -4.76 -1.71 10.47
C ALA A 31 -5.91 -2.54 11.07
N GLY A 32 -7.08 -1.92 11.29
CA GLY A 32 -8.28 -2.62 11.74
C GLY A 32 -8.75 -3.69 10.72
N SER A 33 -8.69 -3.37 9.43
CA SER A 33 -8.95 -4.32 8.35
C SER A 33 -8.00 -5.53 8.43
N ALA A 34 -6.68 -5.29 8.63
CA ALA A 34 -5.71 -6.35 8.77
C ALA A 34 -6.05 -7.30 9.94
N CYS A 35 -6.46 -6.76 11.10
CA CYS A 35 -6.92 -7.56 12.24
C CYS A 35 -8.12 -8.44 11.86
N CYS A 36 -9.15 -7.86 11.24
CA CYS A 36 -10.36 -8.59 10.86
C CYS A 36 -10.09 -9.65 9.80
N MET A 37 -9.22 -9.38 8.83
CA MET A 37 -8.83 -10.32 7.77
C MET A 37 -8.06 -11.54 8.28
N LEU A 38 -7.49 -11.50 9.48
CA LEU A 38 -6.84 -12.65 10.12
C LEU A 38 -7.82 -13.57 10.85
N VAL A 39 -9.04 -13.10 11.17
CA VAL A 39 -10.05 -13.88 11.87
C VAL A 39 -10.43 -15.19 11.14
N PRO A 40 -10.62 -15.22 9.80
CA PRO A 40 -10.87 -16.45 9.06
C PRO A 40 -9.77 -17.53 9.25
N TYR A 41 -8.49 -17.12 9.31
CA TYR A 41 -7.39 -18.07 9.51
C TYR A 41 -7.44 -18.71 10.90
N LEU A 42 -7.75 -17.92 11.93
CA LEU A 42 -7.99 -18.45 13.28
C LEU A 42 -9.20 -19.39 13.32
N SER A 43 -10.27 -19.04 12.60
CA SER A 43 -11.47 -19.89 12.52
C SER A 43 -11.16 -21.24 11.85
N VAL A 44 -10.40 -21.22 10.75
CA VAL A 44 -9.95 -22.47 10.10
C VAL A 44 -9.10 -23.32 11.04
N TYR A 45 -8.19 -22.70 11.80
CA TYR A 45 -7.39 -23.41 12.80
C TYR A 45 -8.26 -24.08 13.85
N GLN A 46 -9.27 -23.38 14.38
CA GLN A 46 -10.17 -23.94 15.41
C GLN A 46 -11.02 -25.10 14.87
N VAL A 47 -11.55 -24.96 13.65
CA VAL A 47 -12.33 -26.05 13.01
C VAL A 47 -11.42 -27.24 12.71
N ALA A 48 -10.21 -27.03 12.21
CA ALA A 48 -9.25 -28.09 11.95
C ALA A 48 -8.85 -28.82 13.24
N ASN A 49 -8.63 -28.08 14.31
CA ASN A 49 -8.27 -28.64 15.61
C ASN A 49 -9.40 -29.52 16.18
N GLU A 50 -10.66 -29.09 16.08
CA GLU A 50 -11.85 -29.87 16.46
C GLU A 50 -11.94 -31.18 15.68
N LEU A 51 -11.73 -31.15 14.37
CA LEU A 51 -11.75 -32.31 13.51
C LEU A 51 -10.60 -33.28 13.82
N LEU A 52 -9.40 -32.76 14.09
CA LEU A 52 -8.23 -33.59 14.42
C LEU A 52 -8.37 -34.29 15.79
N GLN A 53 -8.94 -33.61 16.77
CA GLN A 53 -9.20 -34.22 18.09
C GLN A 53 -10.22 -35.36 18.00
N ASN A 54 -11.16 -35.28 17.06
CA ASN A 54 -12.20 -36.29 16.84
C ASN A 54 -11.93 -37.18 15.62
N ALA A 55 -10.66 -37.30 15.16
CA ALA A 55 -10.30 -38.01 13.93
C ALA A 55 -10.69 -39.50 13.95
N GLY A 56 -10.76 -40.14 15.16
CA GLY A 56 -11.20 -41.53 15.32
C GLY A 56 -12.72 -41.73 15.21
N ASN A 57 -13.52 -40.69 15.43
CA ASN A 57 -14.97 -40.73 15.34
C ASN A 57 -15.52 -39.34 15.06
N ILE A 58 -15.59 -38.96 13.77
CA ILE A 58 -16.02 -37.65 13.30
C ILE A 58 -17.44 -37.29 13.75
N SER A 59 -18.29 -38.28 14.04
CA SER A 59 -19.65 -38.06 14.53
C SER A 59 -19.69 -37.43 15.94
N GLN A 60 -18.59 -37.41 16.65
CA GLN A 60 -18.46 -36.77 17.96
C GLN A 60 -17.99 -35.32 17.91
N ALA A 61 -17.55 -34.84 16.72
CA ALA A 61 -17.16 -33.47 16.56
C ALA A 61 -18.35 -32.51 16.76
N ASP A 62 -18.15 -31.44 17.51
CA ASP A 62 -19.19 -30.47 17.82
C ASP A 62 -19.52 -29.60 16.57
N SER A 63 -20.56 -30.00 15.86
CA SER A 63 -21.05 -29.23 14.70
C SER A 63 -21.45 -27.80 15.06
N GLY A 64 -21.94 -27.55 16.29
CA GLY A 64 -22.30 -26.21 16.74
C GLY A 64 -21.07 -25.33 16.92
N HIS A 65 -19.97 -25.90 17.40
CA HIS A 65 -18.67 -25.21 17.49
C HIS A 65 -18.16 -24.82 16.10
N MET A 66 -18.18 -25.73 15.14
CA MET A 66 -17.73 -25.49 13.77
C MET A 66 -18.58 -24.42 13.07
N ILE A 67 -19.91 -24.46 13.21
CA ILE A 67 -20.83 -23.47 12.63
C ILE A 67 -20.58 -22.09 13.26
N ARG A 68 -20.38 -21.99 14.56
CA ARG A 68 -20.04 -20.70 15.22
C ARG A 68 -18.75 -20.09 14.66
N TRP A 69 -17.71 -20.87 14.49
CA TRP A 69 -16.46 -20.39 13.89
C TRP A 69 -16.62 -20.04 12.42
N GLY A 70 -17.49 -20.73 11.69
CA GLY A 70 -17.87 -20.36 10.34
C GLY A 70 -18.50 -18.96 10.26
N TRP A 71 -19.43 -18.66 11.17
CA TRP A 71 -20.04 -17.31 11.25
C TRP A 71 -19.04 -16.24 11.71
N ILE A 72 -18.13 -16.56 12.62
CA ILE A 72 -17.05 -15.67 13.06
C ILE A 72 -16.13 -15.37 11.86
N ALA A 73 -15.76 -16.37 11.07
CA ALA A 73 -14.95 -16.19 9.87
C ALA A 73 -15.65 -15.27 8.85
N PHE A 74 -16.94 -15.51 8.61
CA PHE A 74 -17.73 -14.68 7.70
C PHE A 74 -17.83 -13.23 8.17
N ALA A 75 -18.10 -13.02 9.45
CA ALA A 75 -18.17 -11.69 10.04
C ALA A 75 -16.81 -10.97 9.99
N GLY A 76 -15.72 -11.69 10.29
CA GLY A 76 -14.35 -11.17 10.20
C GLY A 76 -13.98 -10.74 8.78
N LEU A 77 -14.27 -11.59 7.79
CA LEU A 77 -14.03 -11.30 6.38
C LEU A 77 -14.83 -10.07 5.91
N THR A 78 -16.13 -10.07 6.18
CA THR A 78 -17.03 -8.99 5.77
C THR A 78 -16.63 -7.67 6.46
N GLY A 79 -16.37 -7.70 7.78
CA GLY A 79 -15.92 -6.54 8.53
C GLY A 79 -14.56 -6.02 8.03
N GLY A 80 -13.64 -6.92 7.73
CA GLY A 80 -12.34 -6.59 7.15
C GLY A 80 -12.44 -5.89 5.81
N LEU A 81 -13.30 -6.40 4.90
CA LEU A 81 -13.54 -5.77 3.59
C LEU A 81 -14.18 -4.39 3.72
N LEU A 82 -15.15 -4.21 4.63
CA LEU A 82 -15.77 -2.91 4.88
C LEU A 82 -14.77 -1.90 5.43
N LEU A 83 -13.92 -2.31 6.36
CA LEU A 83 -12.87 -1.45 6.92
C LEU A 83 -11.82 -1.09 5.86
N LEU A 84 -11.44 -2.04 5.00
CA LEU A 84 -10.53 -1.79 3.89
C LEU A 84 -11.12 -0.77 2.92
N TYR A 85 -12.38 -0.95 2.53
CA TYR A 85 -13.08 -0.01 1.67
C TYR A 85 -13.13 1.39 2.28
N ALA A 86 -13.51 1.50 3.56
CA ALA A 86 -13.54 2.77 4.27
C ALA A 86 -12.16 3.43 4.35
N SER A 87 -11.11 2.65 4.58
CA SER A 87 -9.71 3.11 4.57
C SER A 87 -9.31 3.70 3.22
N LEU A 88 -9.57 2.97 2.13
CA LEU A 88 -9.28 3.43 0.77
C LEU A 88 -10.06 4.69 0.41
N MET A 89 -11.35 4.75 0.76
CA MET A 89 -12.15 5.96 0.53
C MET A 89 -11.60 7.17 1.29
N ALA A 90 -11.25 7.02 2.56
CA ALA A 90 -10.64 8.09 3.35
C ALA A 90 -9.29 8.55 2.76
N SER A 91 -8.49 7.62 2.29
CA SER A 91 -7.20 7.86 1.64
C SER A 91 -7.35 8.59 0.30
N HIS A 92 -8.27 8.18 -0.56
CA HIS A 92 -8.56 8.87 -1.81
C HIS A 92 -9.07 10.30 -1.58
N ILE A 93 -10.00 10.49 -0.63
CA ILE A 93 -10.48 11.84 -0.29
C ILE A 93 -9.33 12.72 0.19
N ALA A 94 -8.42 12.17 1.02
CA ALA A 94 -7.25 12.90 1.47
C ALA A 94 -6.32 13.25 0.30
N ALA A 95 -6.03 12.27 -0.59
CA ALA A 95 -5.19 12.45 -1.76
C ALA A 95 -5.73 13.56 -2.67
N PHE A 96 -6.98 13.48 -3.11
CA PHE A 96 -7.58 14.51 -3.98
C PHE A 96 -7.53 15.92 -3.38
N ARG A 97 -7.79 16.05 -2.09
CA ARG A 97 -7.72 17.34 -1.42
C ARG A 97 -6.31 17.89 -1.32
N ILE A 98 -5.30 17.03 -1.09
CA ILE A 98 -3.89 17.41 -1.06
C ILE A 98 -3.43 17.84 -2.45
N LEU A 99 -3.77 17.06 -3.47
CA LEU A 99 -3.41 17.33 -4.85
C LEU A 99 -4.03 18.62 -5.37
N TYR A 100 -5.30 18.87 -5.03
CA TYR A 100 -5.96 20.14 -5.36
C TYR A 100 -5.17 21.33 -4.81
N GLY A 101 -4.80 21.29 -3.52
CA GLY A 101 -4.00 22.35 -2.91
C GLY A 101 -2.59 22.47 -3.53
N LEU A 102 -2.00 21.36 -3.94
CA LEU A 102 -0.70 21.36 -4.58
C LEU A 102 -0.76 21.95 -5.99
N ARG A 103 -1.79 21.62 -6.78
CA ARG A 103 -2.02 22.19 -8.12
C ARG A 103 -2.21 23.71 -8.06
N ILE A 104 -2.99 24.22 -7.10
CA ILE A 104 -3.17 25.68 -6.93
C ILE A 104 -1.83 26.34 -6.61
N LYS A 105 -1.09 25.83 -5.62
CA LYS A 105 0.22 26.42 -5.25
C LYS A 105 1.21 26.39 -6.41
N LEU A 106 1.19 25.33 -7.22
CA LEU A 106 2.06 25.23 -8.39
C LEU A 106 1.64 26.22 -9.48
N ALA A 107 0.34 26.37 -9.75
CA ALA A 107 -0.18 27.35 -10.70
C ALA A 107 0.16 28.80 -10.28
N GLU A 108 -0.03 29.14 -9.01
CA GLU A 108 0.36 30.43 -8.46
C GLU A 108 1.88 30.68 -8.58
N HIS A 109 2.69 29.64 -8.33
CA HIS A 109 4.15 29.75 -8.47
C HIS A 109 4.55 30.00 -9.93
N ILE A 110 3.98 29.25 -10.87
CA ILE A 110 4.22 29.44 -12.31
C ILE A 110 3.80 30.84 -12.76
N GLY A 111 2.65 31.34 -12.29
CA GLY A 111 2.16 32.69 -12.62
C GLY A 111 3.05 33.82 -12.10
N ARG A 112 3.93 33.56 -11.15
CA ARG A 112 4.92 34.54 -10.60
C ARG A 112 6.28 34.45 -11.26
N LEU A 113 6.52 33.46 -12.15
CA LEU A 113 7.81 33.31 -12.82
C LEU A 113 8.01 34.38 -13.89
N PRO A 114 9.23 34.89 -14.08
CA PRO A 114 9.55 35.81 -15.16
C PRO A 114 9.27 35.20 -16.54
N LEU A 115 8.77 36.01 -17.50
CA LEU A 115 8.50 35.58 -18.86
C LEU A 115 9.74 34.93 -19.54
N GLY A 116 10.93 35.40 -19.23
CA GLY A 116 12.17 34.83 -19.76
C GLY A 116 12.39 33.36 -19.36
N TYR A 117 11.97 32.97 -18.17
CA TYR A 117 11.99 31.58 -17.73
C TYR A 117 10.95 30.73 -18.49
N LEU A 118 9.74 31.24 -18.67
CA LEU A 118 8.66 30.57 -19.39
C LEU A 118 8.99 30.37 -20.87
N ASN A 119 9.67 31.34 -21.51
CA ASN A 119 10.12 31.20 -22.88
C ASN A 119 11.22 30.16 -23.09
N GLY A 120 12.04 29.89 -22.04
CA GLY A 120 13.06 28.86 -22.06
C GLY A 120 12.56 27.46 -21.66
N THR A 121 11.34 27.35 -21.12
CA THR A 121 10.78 26.09 -20.64
C THR A 121 9.66 25.62 -21.57
N SER A 122 9.75 24.39 -22.07
CA SER A 122 8.70 23.86 -22.95
C SER A 122 7.38 23.71 -22.19
N THR A 123 6.27 24.07 -22.85
CA THR A 123 4.91 23.89 -22.34
C THR A 123 4.66 22.41 -21.94
N GLY A 124 5.28 21.47 -22.67
CA GLY A 124 5.22 20.05 -22.38
C GLY A 124 5.88 19.66 -21.05
N ALA A 125 6.99 20.31 -20.67
CA ALA A 125 7.64 20.08 -19.37
C ALA A 125 6.77 20.57 -18.20
N ILE A 126 6.14 21.73 -18.36
CA ILE A 126 5.19 22.26 -17.37
C ILE A 126 3.98 21.34 -17.24
N LYS A 127 3.40 20.90 -18.36
CA LYS A 127 2.28 19.96 -18.40
C LYS A 127 2.65 18.64 -17.71
N LYS A 128 3.81 18.06 -18.04
CA LYS A 128 4.31 16.84 -17.40
C LYS A 128 4.41 16.98 -15.87
N THR A 129 4.89 18.12 -15.39
CA THR A 129 4.99 18.38 -13.95
C THR A 129 3.62 18.50 -13.30
N MET A 130 2.68 19.23 -13.91
CA MET A 130 1.35 19.45 -13.37
C MET A 130 0.42 18.23 -13.44
N GLU A 131 0.62 17.35 -14.40
CA GLU A 131 -0.21 16.15 -14.58
C GLU A 131 0.50 14.91 -14.02
N GLN A 132 1.55 14.44 -14.70
CA GLN A 132 2.17 13.15 -14.39
C GLN A 132 2.87 13.08 -13.04
N ASN A 133 3.61 14.14 -12.65
CA ASN A 133 4.34 14.10 -11.39
C ASN A 133 3.38 14.23 -10.18
N ILE A 134 2.30 14.98 -10.35
CA ILE A 134 1.27 15.10 -9.32
C ILE A 134 0.48 13.80 -9.18
N GLU A 135 0.14 13.12 -10.29
CA GLU A 135 -0.55 11.84 -10.30
C GLU A 135 0.25 10.74 -9.56
N LYS A 136 1.58 10.73 -9.69
CA LYS A 136 2.44 9.83 -8.90
C LYS A 136 2.31 10.06 -7.39
N ILE A 137 2.13 11.31 -6.97
CA ILE A 137 1.88 11.64 -5.54
C ILE A 137 0.51 11.12 -5.11
N GLU A 138 -0.51 11.20 -5.98
CA GLU A 138 -1.82 10.62 -5.73
C GLU A 138 -1.73 9.13 -5.44
N THR A 139 -1.16 8.37 -6.37
CA THR A 139 -0.98 6.92 -6.23
C THR A 139 -0.27 6.57 -4.92
N PHE A 140 0.76 7.32 -4.56
CA PHE A 140 1.48 7.09 -3.31
C PHE A 140 0.60 7.33 -2.07
N ILE A 141 -0.15 8.43 -2.03
CA ILE A 141 -1.00 8.78 -0.88
C ILE A 141 -2.23 7.89 -0.82
N ALA A 142 -2.89 7.65 -1.96
CA ALA A 142 -4.15 6.92 -2.01
C ALA A 142 -4.01 5.41 -1.79
N HIS A 143 -2.92 4.82 -2.26
CA HIS A 143 -2.71 3.37 -2.23
C HIS A 143 -1.51 2.96 -1.37
N THR A 144 -0.31 3.50 -1.65
CA THR A 144 0.91 3.00 -1.00
C THR A 144 0.91 3.18 0.51
N ILE A 145 0.37 4.28 1.04
CA ILE A 145 0.33 4.52 2.49
C ILE A 145 -0.61 3.54 3.20
N PRO A 146 -1.89 3.39 2.80
CA PRO A 146 -2.79 2.41 3.43
C PRO A 146 -2.28 0.97 3.29
N ASP A 147 -1.75 0.59 2.12
CA ASP A 147 -1.23 -0.74 1.86
C ASP A 147 -0.02 -1.05 2.76
N LEU A 148 0.91 -0.10 2.91
CA LEU A 148 2.06 -0.25 3.80
C LEU A 148 1.64 -0.46 5.25
N VAL A 149 0.65 0.31 5.74
CA VAL A 149 0.12 0.15 7.09
C VAL A 149 -0.55 -1.21 7.25
N ASN A 150 -1.33 -1.67 6.25
CA ASN A 150 -1.98 -2.97 6.25
C ASN A 150 -0.96 -4.10 6.36
N VAL A 151 0.05 -4.09 5.49
CA VAL A 151 1.12 -5.10 5.47
C VAL A 151 1.89 -5.13 6.79
N LEU A 152 2.29 -3.96 7.31
CA LEU A 152 3.00 -3.88 8.59
C LEU A 152 2.14 -4.39 9.75
N ALA A 153 0.86 -4.01 9.79
CA ALA A 153 -0.08 -4.50 10.81
C ALA A 153 -0.23 -6.03 10.72
N THR A 154 -0.45 -6.57 9.51
CA THR A 154 -0.56 -8.01 9.27
C THR A 154 0.68 -8.75 9.75
N VAL A 155 1.87 -8.28 9.39
CA VAL A 155 3.15 -8.90 9.79
C VAL A 155 3.29 -8.91 11.31
N VAL A 156 3.04 -7.78 11.97
CA VAL A 156 3.15 -7.67 13.44
C VAL A 156 2.18 -8.62 14.14
N ILE A 157 0.91 -8.66 13.70
CA ILE A 157 -0.11 -9.52 14.31
C ILE A 157 0.23 -10.99 14.08
N MET A 158 0.61 -11.38 12.85
CA MET A 158 0.97 -12.77 12.53
C MET A 158 2.18 -13.25 13.33
N PHE A 159 3.22 -12.40 13.46
CA PHE A 159 4.36 -12.77 14.31
C PHE A 159 3.97 -12.90 15.77
N THR A 160 3.15 -11.99 16.29
CA THR A 160 2.64 -12.08 17.66
C THR A 160 1.91 -13.42 17.88
N LEU A 161 1.02 -13.78 16.95
CA LEU A 161 0.29 -15.07 17.01
C LEU A 161 1.23 -16.28 16.92
N PHE A 162 2.20 -16.28 16.02
CA PHE A 162 3.12 -17.39 15.86
C PHE A 162 4.02 -17.56 17.10
N PHE A 163 4.49 -16.48 17.69
CA PHE A 163 5.28 -16.56 18.93
C PHE A 163 4.47 -17.10 20.11
N THR A 164 3.17 -16.79 20.20
CA THR A 164 2.29 -17.34 21.26
C THR A 164 1.96 -18.81 21.05
N LEU A 165 1.87 -19.27 19.79
CA LEU A 165 1.58 -20.66 19.47
C LEU A 165 2.82 -21.56 19.57
N ASN A 166 3.89 -21.18 18.88
CA ASN A 166 5.15 -21.93 18.87
C ASN A 166 6.31 -21.06 18.37
N GLY A 167 7.29 -20.80 19.24
CA GLY A 167 8.46 -19.98 18.90
C GLY A 167 9.33 -20.54 17.76
N TRP A 168 9.37 -21.88 17.58
CA TRP A 168 10.11 -22.48 16.45
C TRP A 168 9.46 -22.18 15.10
N ILE A 169 8.13 -22.26 15.03
CA ILE A 169 7.39 -21.92 13.82
C ILE A 169 7.61 -20.44 13.50
N ALA A 170 7.51 -19.57 14.50
CA ALA A 170 7.79 -18.13 14.33
C ALA A 170 9.20 -17.88 13.80
N ALA A 171 10.22 -18.57 14.32
CA ALA A 171 11.60 -18.42 13.89
C ALA A 171 11.82 -18.87 12.43
N VAL A 172 11.23 -19.99 12.02
CA VAL A 172 11.30 -20.49 10.63
C VAL A 172 10.60 -19.52 9.66
N CYS A 173 9.42 -19.02 10.04
CA CYS A 173 8.72 -18.01 9.23
C CYS A 173 9.52 -16.70 9.10
N LEU A 174 10.16 -16.25 10.18
CA LEU A 174 11.04 -15.09 10.19
C LEU A 174 12.22 -15.27 9.23
N LEU A 175 12.86 -16.43 9.28
CA LEU A 175 13.96 -16.77 8.38
C LEU A 175 13.51 -16.76 6.92
N ALA A 176 12.36 -17.37 6.61
CA ALA A 176 11.82 -17.42 5.26
C ALA A 176 11.51 -15.99 4.72
N ILE A 177 10.91 -15.13 5.55
CA ILE A 177 10.63 -13.73 5.18
C ILE A 177 11.94 -12.96 4.98
N ALA A 178 12.92 -13.11 5.89
CA ALA A 178 14.21 -12.44 5.76
C ALA A 178 14.96 -12.84 4.48
N LEU A 179 14.95 -14.14 4.12
CA LEU A 179 15.50 -14.64 2.87
C LEU A 179 14.75 -14.08 1.65
N GLY A 180 13.41 -14.07 1.71
CA GLY A 180 12.58 -13.51 0.63
C GLY A 180 12.86 -12.03 0.40
N ILE A 181 12.91 -11.22 1.46
CA ILE A 181 13.26 -9.79 1.38
C ILE A 181 14.70 -9.62 0.88
N GLY A 182 15.65 -10.44 1.36
CA GLY A 182 17.04 -10.41 0.91
C GLY A 182 17.15 -10.65 -0.60
N LEU A 183 16.49 -11.69 -1.12
CA LEU A 183 16.44 -11.98 -2.55
C LEU A 183 15.77 -10.85 -3.35
N GLN A 184 14.65 -10.33 -2.86
CA GLN A 184 13.96 -9.21 -3.49
C GLN A 184 14.84 -7.97 -3.55
N CYS A 185 15.55 -7.64 -2.48
CA CYS A 185 16.48 -6.53 -2.45
C CYS A 185 17.64 -6.71 -3.42
N THR A 186 18.22 -7.91 -3.51
CA THR A 186 19.30 -8.19 -4.46
C THR A 186 18.84 -8.08 -5.90
N MET A 187 17.63 -8.55 -6.21
CA MET A 187 17.03 -8.41 -7.54
C MET A 187 16.71 -6.95 -7.88
N MET A 188 16.18 -6.19 -6.93
CA MET A 188 15.72 -4.82 -7.20
C MET A 188 16.87 -3.79 -7.21
N PHE A 189 17.83 -3.92 -6.31
CA PHE A 189 18.96 -2.99 -6.16
C PHE A 189 20.28 -3.49 -6.74
N GLY A 190 20.36 -4.76 -7.15
CA GLY A 190 21.50 -5.35 -7.83
C GLY A 190 21.69 -4.79 -9.25
N LYS A 191 22.90 -4.88 -9.78
CA LYS A 191 23.21 -4.40 -11.15
C LYS A 191 22.26 -4.96 -12.21
N ALA A 192 22.01 -6.28 -12.19
CA ALA A 192 21.09 -6.92 -13.11
C ALA A 192 19.65 -6.39 -13.03
N GLY A 193 19.15 -6.11 -11.82
CA GLY A 193 17.83 -5.53 -11.62
C GLY A 193 17.75 -4.09 -12.12
N GLN A 194 18.79 -3.29 -11.91
CA GLN A 194 18.85 -1.92 -12.42
C GLN A 194 18.92 -1.90 -13.96
N GLU A 195 19.74 -2.75 -14.58
CA GLU A 195 19.81 -2.90 -16.03
C GLU A 195 18.48 -3.36 -16.63
N PHE A 196 17.80 -4.32 -15.98
CA PHE A 196 16.47 -4.77 -16.39
C PHE A 196 15.45 -3.63 -16.32
N MET A 197 15.41 -2.88 -15.22
CA MET A 197 14.49 -1.75 -15.06
C MET A 197 14.76 -0.65 -16.08
N GLN A 198 16.02 -0.36 -16.35
CA GLN A 198 16.40 0.63 -17.37
C GLN A 198 15.96 0.19 -18.76
N THR A 199 16.25 -1.06 -19.15
CA THR A 199 15.79 -1.65 -20.41
C THR A 199 14.27 -1.65 -20.53
N TYR A 200 13.56 -1.94 -19.44
CA TYR A 200 12.10 -1.89 -19.40
C TYR A 200 11.56 -0.49 -19.69
N PHE A 201 12.08 0.54 -19.01
CA PHE A 201 11.65 1.93 -19.24
C PHE A 201 12.00 2.44 -20.64
N ASP A 202 13.18 2.12 -21.16
CA ASP A 202 13.60 2.49 -22.50
C ASP A 202 12.71 1.84 -23.57
N THR A 203 12.33 0.57 -23.35
CA THR A 203 11.43 -0.15 -24.24
C THR A 203 10.01 0.42 -24.20
N GLN A 204 9.52 0.78 -23.03
CA GLN A 204 8.21 1.42 -22.85
C GLN A 204 8.17 2.79 -23.53
N GLU A 205 9.25 3.58 -23.43
CA GLU A 205 9.36 4.88 -24.10
C GLU A 205 9.34 4.70 -25.63
N LYS A 206 10.11 3.76 -26.18
CA LYS A 206 10.11 3.44 -27.61
C LYS A 206 8.75 2.98 -28.09
N MET A 207 8.06 2.13 -27.33
CA MET A 207 6.71 1.68 -27.66
C MET A 207 5.72 2.85 -27.67
N SER A 208 5.80 3.74 -26.70
CA SER A 208 4.94 4.95 -26.64
C SER A 208 5.23 5.88 -27.80
N ALA A 209 6.50 6.10 -28.15
CA ALA A 209 6.89 6.93 -29.27
C ALA A 209 6.37 6.36 -30.61
N SER A 210 6.52 5.04 -30.82
CA SER A 210 6.01 4.34 -32.00
C SER A 210 4.49 4.41 -32.10
N ALA A 211 3.77 4.26 -30.98
CA ALA A 211 2.31 4.38 -30.95
C ALA A 211 1.85 5.80 -31.33
N VAL A 212 2.51 6.83 -30.83
CA VAL A 212 2.22 8.23 -31.18
C VAL A 212 2.51 8.49 -32.67
N GLN A 213 3.60 7.96 -33.18
CA GLN A 213 3.96 8.10 -34.60
C GLN A 213 2.92 7.40 -35.49
N TYR A 214 2.46 6.21 -35.11
CA TYR A 214 1.42 5.48 -35.84
C TYR A 214 0.08 6.24 -35.88
N VAL A 215 -0.31 6.89 -34.80
CA VAL A 215 -1.55 7.67 -34.74
C VAL A 215 -1.47 8.98 -35.53
N ARG A 216 -0.26 9.55 -35.67
CA ARG A 216 -0.05 10.80 -36.42
C ARG A 216 0.13 10.59 -37.94
N GLY A 217 0.34 9.36 -38.43
CA GLY A 217 0.62 9.03 -39.81
C GLY A 217 2.07 9.29 -40.12
#